data_bd460315467e0c29d3a1f5d9fd3e0231
#
_entry.id   bd460315467e0c29d3a1f5d9fd3e0231
#
_cell.length_a   1.000
_cell.length_b   1.000
_cell.length_c   1.000
_cell.angle_alpha   90.00
_cell.angle_beta   90.00
_cell.angle_gamma   90.00
#
_symmetry.space_group_name_H-M   'P 1'
#
loop_
_entity.id
_entity.type
_entity.pdbx_description
1 polymer ?
#
loop_
_entity_poly.entity_id
_entity_poly.type
_entity_poly.pdbx_seq_one_letter_code
_entity_poly.pdbx_strand_id
1 'polypeptide(L)'
;MTPNSIKPKWLWCCLFAGVFATAVNSQAAETVKIGFIDVLSGPFALTGQSSLKQLREVVFQLNAKAGPKDPQFEIVDFDNKGSPQESLSVLKAANDRGIRYITQGGGSGVALALVDALNKLAEREPDRATVFLNYSAMDPLLTNERCSFWHFRFYPSSEMNMEALSTYLQSKKEVKKVYLLNQDYTHGRQVSKAAKEYLARKRPDIQIVGDDFIPIAQVRDFAPYVAKIAASGADTVITSNWGSDLTLFFKSSRDFGLNINYFTLNANNPGTPGQLGPWGEGKVGVIWNWVHNAPTPELEKIYVDYKKKYNDEFIFAAHLNTMNMLREAMRKAQSTDAKKVAFALEGMTYKSPIGEVKMRSTDHQLEAPLYLGIWAKKGSKGVKYDAENTGYGFRTEAVWDSYISAQPTSCQMKRPS
;
A
#
# COMPACT_ATOMS: atom_id res chain seq x y z
N MET A 1 -65.27 -77.45 41.18
CA MET A 1 -65.32 -77.47 39.74
C MET A 1 -65.07 -76.00 39.22
N THR A 2 -63.88 -75.68 38.88
CA THR A 2 -63.45 -74.39 38.46
C THR A 2 -62.90 -74.46 37.08
N PRO A 3 -63.27 -73.58 36.16
CA PRO A 3 -62.57 -73.53 34.83
C PRO A 3 -61.43 -72.51 34.85
N ASN A 4 -60.36 -72.89 34.26
CA ASN A 4 -59.13 -72.14 33.93
C ASN A 4 -59.40 -71.02 33.02
N SER A 5 -58.83 -69.79 33.34
CA SER A 5 -58.74 -68.66 32.42
C SER A 5 -57.32 -68.47 31.92
N ILE A 6 -57.16 -68.55 30.60
CA ILE A 6 -55.92 -68.32 29.88
C ILE A 6 -55.82 -66.83 29.64
N LYS A 7 -54.73 -66.16 30.07
CA LYS A 7 -54.40 -64.73 29.76
C LYS A 7 -53.43 -64.66 28.52
N PRO A 8 -53.66 -63.81 27.57
CA PRO A 8 -52.68 -63.64 26.46
C PRO A 8 -51.49 -62.75 26.88
N LYS A 9 -50.28 -63.22 26.51
CA LYS A 9 -49.04 -62.43 26.63
C LYS A 9 -48.96 -61.43 25.49
N TRP A 10 -48.92 -60.16 25.82
CA TRP A 10 -48.60 -59.12 24.88
C TRP A 10 -47.06 -58.99 24.80
N LEU A 11 -46.48 -59.28 23.59
CA LEU A 11 -45.09 -58.93 23.26
C LEU A 11 -45.03 -57.42 22.91
N TRP A 12 -44.27 -56.66 23.69
CA TRP A 12 -43.89 -55.31 23.31
C TRP A 12 -42.56 -55.39 22.51
N CYS A 13 -42.66 -55.12 21.20
CA CYS A 13 -41.48 -54.81 20.36
C CYS A 13 -41.08 -53.38 20.61
N CYS A 14 -40.03 -53.13 21.35
CA CYS A 14 -39.36 -51.83 21.43
C CYS A 14 -38.57 -51.60 20.13
N LEU A 15 -39.08 -50.79 19.22
CA LEU A 15 -38.30 -50.22 18.10
C LEU A 15 -37.40 -49.10 18.68
N PHE A 16 -36.09 -49.42 18.83
CA PHE A 16 -35.06 -48.41 19.05
C PHE A 16 -34.81 -47.71 17.70
N ALA A 17 -35.40 -46.51 17.47
CA ALA A 17 -35.01 -45.63 16.41
C ALA A 17 -33.69 -44.95 16.84
N GLY A 18 -32.56 -45.46 16.34
CA GLY A 18 -31.25 -44.85 16.51
C GLY A 18 -31.22 -43.50 15.74
N VAL A 19 -31.31 -42.42 16.47
CA VAL A 19 -31.01 -41.07 15.92
C VAL A 19 -29.49 -40.99 15.74
N PHE A 20 -29.01 -41.20 14.51
CA PHE A 20 -27.64 -40.83 14.12
C PHE A 20 -27.58 -39.33 14.12
N ALA A 21 -27.15 -38.72 15.21
CA ALA A 21 -26.71 -37.33 15.26
C ALA A 21 -25.40 -37.26 14.47
N THR A 22 -25.48 -36.84 13.22
CA THR A 22 -24.30 -36.42 12.46
C THR A 22 -23.74 -35.20 13.17
N ALA A 23 -22.68 -35.39 13.95
CA ALA A 23 -21.88 -34.27 14.47
C ALA A 23 -21.33 -33.53 13.24
N VAL A 24 -21.95 -32.42 12.90
CA VAL A 24 -21.36 -31.44 11.99
C VAL A 24 -20.14 -30.91 12.73
N ASN A 25 -18.94 -31.44 12.42
CA ASN A 25 -17.70 -30.85 12.84
C ASN A 25 -17.66 -29.45 12.19
N SER A 26 -18.11 -28.45 12.96
CA SER A 26 -17.83 -27.06 12.65
C SER A 26 -16.34 -26.86 12.85
N GLN A 27 -15.56 -27.08 11.78
CA GLN A 27 -14.15 -26.76 11.78
C GLN A 27 -14.07 -25.24 11.97
N ALA A 28 -13.55 -24.81 13.11
CA ALA A 28 -13.35 -23.39 13.38
C ALA A 28 -12.53 -22.80 12.22
N ALA A 29 -12.92 -21.62 11.77
CA ALA A 29 -12.19 -20.93 10.69
C ALA A 29 -10.73 -20.76 11.10
N GLU A 30 -9.81 -21.15 10.19
CA GLU A 30 -8.36 -21.03 10.41
C GLU A 30 -7.98 -19.57 10.59
N THR A 31 -7.13 -19.27 11.59
CA THR A 31 -6.58 -17.91 11.78
C THR A 31 -5.21 -17.82 11.12
N VAL A 32 -5.11 -16.95 10.12
CA VAL A 32 -3.87 -16.65 9.42
C VAL A 32 -3.24 -15.39 10.02
N LYS A 33 -2.03 -15.54 10.57
CA LYS A 33 -1.25 -14.42 11.09
C LYS A 33 -0.49 -13.72 9.98
N ILE A 34 -0.58 -12.39 9.97
CA ILE A 34 0.14 -11.52 9.02
C ILE A 34 1.07 -10.63 9.81
N GLY A 35 2.37 -10.74 9.56
CA GLY A 35 3.38 -9.88 10.17
C GLY A 35 3.40 -8.50 9.51
N PHE A 36 3.02 -7.46 10.22
CA PHE A 36 3.24 -6.08 9.80
C PHE A 36 4.63 -5.66 10.25
N ILE A 37 5.60 -5.62 9.31
CA ILE A 37 6.99 -5.26 9.58
C ILE A 37 7.24 -3.86 9.04
N ASP A 38 7.06 -2.83 9.87
CA ASP A 38 7.18 -1.45 9.39
C ASP A 38 7.72 -0.50 10.48
N VAL A 39 7.92 0.76 10.11
CA VAL A 39 8.46 1.79 11.00
C VAL A 39 7.40 2.27 11.98
N LEU A 40 7.48 1.84 13.24
CA LEU A 40 6.53 2.21 14.29
C LEU A 40 7.13 3.19 15.32
N SER A 41 8.43 3.46 15.22
CA SER A 41 9.16 4.44 16.06
C SER A 41 10.07 5.33 15.22
N GLY A 42 10.55 6.45 15.80
CA GLY A 42 11.46 7.38 15.14
C GLY A 42 10.78 8.37 14.17
N PRO A 43 11.55 9.02 13.27
CA PRO A 43 11.09 10.17 12.45
C PRO A 43 9.96 9.83 11.46
N PHE A 44 9.75 8.57 11.12
CA PHE A 44 8.72 8.10 10.19
C PHE A 44 7.57 7.37 10.88
N ALA A 45 7.57 7.32 12.23
CA ALA A 45 6.60 6.56 13.01
C ALA A 45 5.14 6.91 12.69
N LEU A 46 4.83 8.18 12.47
CA LEU A 46 3.47 8.63 12.19
C LEU A 46 2.89 7.92 10.94
N THR A 47 3.70 7.76 9.89
CA THR A 47 3.28 7.05 8.68
C THR A 47 3.03 5.57 8.95
N GLY A 48 3.95 4.88 9.62
CA GLY A 48 3.83 3.45 9.93
C GLY A 48 2.67 3.14 10.88
N GLN A 49 2.51 3.94 11.93
CA GLN A 49 1.43 3.78 12.91
C GLN A 49 0.05 4.03 12.28
N SER A 50 -0.09 5.06 11.43
CA SER A 50 -1.32 5.31 10.68
C SER A 50 -1.64 4.16 9.72
N SER A 51 -0.64 3.64 9.02
CA SER A 51 -0.79 2.48 8.14
C SER A 51 -1.25 1.24 8.90
N LEU A 52 -0.63 0.92 10.04
CA LEU A 52 -1.02 -0.21 10.91
C LEU A 52 -2.48 -0.09 11.38
N LYS A 53 -2.88 1.10 11.82
CA LYS A 53 -4.24 1.40 12.27
C LYS A 53 -5.26 1.15 11.15
N GLN A 54 -4.96 1.60 9.94
CA GLN A 54 -5.83 1.41 8.77
C GLN A 54 -5.87 -0.06 8.33
N LEU A 55 -4.74 -0.77 8.34
CA LEU A 55 -4.69 -2.20 8.05
C LEU A 55 -5.53 -3.01 9.06
N ARG A 56 -5.44 -2.70 10.35
CA ARG A 56 -6.27 -3.34 11.38
C ARG A 56 -7.76 -3.11 11.16
N GLU A 57 -8.16 -1.90 10.74
CA GLU A 57 -9.55 -1.63 10.40
C GLU A 57 -10.00 -2.42 9.17
N VAL A 58 -9.19 -2.49 8.11
CA VAL A 58 -9.48 -3.29 6.92
C VAL A 58 -9.65 -4.76 7.29
N VAL A 59 -8.76 -5.30 8.10
CA VAL A 59 -8.84 -6.70 8.59
C VAL A 59 -10.08 -6.93 9.45
N PHE A 60 -10.40 -6.01 10.35
CA PHE A 60 -11.63 -6.08 11.16
C PHE A 60 -12.89 -6.16 10.28
N GLN A 61 -13.01 -5.25 9.31
CA GLN A 61 -14.13 -5.23 8.36
C GLN A 61 -14.18 -6.50 7.49
N LEU A 62 -13.01 -6.98 7.07
CA LEU A 62 -12.90 -8.17 6.26
C LEU A 62 -13.30 -9.41 7.06
N ASN A 63 -12.83 -9.56 8.28
CA ASN A 63 -13.18 -10.68 9.17
C ASN A 63 -14.67 -10.70 9.51
N ALA A 64 -15.29 -9.53 9.72
CA ALA A 64 -16.74 -9.42 9.99
C ALA A 64 -17.61 -9.92 8.82
N LYS A 65 -17.06 -9.94 7.58
CA LYS A 65 -17.73 -10.42 6.37
C LYS A 65 -17.29 -11.83 5.96
N ALA A 66 -16.49 -12.50 6.79
CA ALA A 66 -15.97 -13.82 6.48
C ALA A 66 -17.07 -14.88 6.52
N GLY A 67 -17.12 -15.72 5.49
CA GLY A 67 -17.95 -16.92 5.47
C GLY A 67 -17.36 -18.04 6.36
N PRO A 68 -18.12 -19.12 6.59
CA PRO A 68 -17.71 -20.20 7.50
C PRO A 68 -16.39 -20.90 7.11
N LYS A 69 -16.02 -20.83 5.84
CA LYS A 69 -14.78 -21.45 5.30
C LYS A 69 -13.65 -20.44 5.06
N ASP A 70 -13.91 -19.17 5.29
CA ASP A 70 -12.89 -18.14 5.08
C ASP A 70 -11.93 -18.08 6.26
N PRO A 71 -10.63 -17.92 6.00
CA PRO A 71 -9.69 -17.67 7.06
C PRO A 71 -9.98 -16.33 7.76
N GLN A 72 -9.79 -16.31 9.06
CA GLN A 72 -9.72 -15.08 9.84
C GLN A 72 -8.28 -14.56 9.78
N PHE A 73 -8.11 -13.24 9.74
CA PHE A 73 -6.78 -12.64 9.74
C PHE A 73 -6.46 -12.00 11.08
N GLU A 74 -5.22 -12.17 11.54
CA GLU A 74 -4.67 -11.51 12.72
C GLU A 74 -3.42 -10.73 12.34
N ILE A 75 -3.34 -9.44 12.68
CA ILE A 75 -2.16 -8.61 12.44
C ILE A 75 -1.25 -8.67 13.67
N VAL A 76 -0.03 -9.13 13.44
CA VAL A 76 1.08 -9.13 14.41
C VAL A 76 2.08 -8.07 13.99
N ASP A 77 2.22 -7.02 14.76
CA ASP A 77 3.10 -5.89 14.43
C ASP A 77 4.52 -6.08 14.96
N PHE A 78 5.48 -5.61 14.15
CA PHE A 78 6.90 -5.60 14.43
C PHE A 78 7.47 -4.24 14.02
N ASP A 79 8.07 -3.54 14.97
CA ASP A 79 8.78 -2.29 14.70
C ASP A 79 10.17 -2.57 14.11
N ASN A 80 10.37 -2.21 12.85
CA ASN A 80 11.66 -2.32 12.18
C ASN A 80 12.52 -1.05 12.30
N LYS A 81 12.03 0.00 12.96
CA LYS A 81 12.69 1.30 13.14
C LYS A 81 13.16 1.96 11.84
N GLY A 82 12.60 1.55 10.70
CA GLY A 82 13.02 1.99 9.36
C GLY A 82 14.39 1.43 8.93
N SER A 83 14.91 0.41 9.60
CA SER A 83 16.22 -0.18 9.37
C SER A 83 16.14 -1.52 8.65
N PRO A 84 16.91 -1.72 7.55
CA PRO A 84 17.03 -3.03 6.92
C PRO A 84 17.49 -4.14 7.88
N GLN A 85 18.46 -3.85 8.76
CA GLN A 85 19.00 -4.83 9.72
C GLN A 85 17.96 -5.25 10.75
N GLU A 86 17.24 -4.29 11.34
CA GLU A 86 16.13 -4.61 12.26
C GLU A 86 15.03 -5.39 11.55
N SER A 87 14.75 -5.05 10.29
CA SER A 87 13.76 -5.77 9.48
C SER A 87 14.10 -7.24 9.31
N LEU A 88 15.38 -7.58 9.12
CA LEU A 88 15.84 -8.97 9.04
C LEU A 88 15.68 -9.69 10.38
N SER A 89 15.98 -9.00 11.50
CA SER A 89 15.84 -9.56 12.84
C SER A 89 14.36 -9.87 13.15
N VAL A 90 13.46 -8.93 12.88
CA VAL A 90 12.03 -9.12 13.14
C VAL A 90 11.38 -10.09 12.14
N LEU A 91 11.87 -10.17 10.90
CA LEU A 91 11.45 -11.20 9.94
C LEU A 91 11.74 -12.60 10.48
N LYS A 92 12.96 -12.80 11.02
CA LYS A 92 13.32 -14.08 11.66
C LYS A 92 12.36 -14.40 12.80
N ALA A 93 12.09 -13.43 13.69
CA ALA A 93 11.16 -13.61 14.80
C ALA A 93 9.72 -13.92 14.33
N ALA A 94 9.25 -13.30 13.25
CA ALA A 94 7.95 -13.60 12.64
C ALA A 94 7.92 -15.04 12.11
N ASN A 95 8.94 -15.46 11.36
CA ASN A 95 9.06 -16.82 10.82
C ASN A 95 9.10 -17.89 11.92
N ASP A 96 9.82 -17.64 13.02
CA ASP A 96 9.91 -18.57 14.16
C ASP A 96 8.56 -18.71 14.90
N ARG A 97 7.67 -17.71 14.79
CA ARG A 97 6.26 -17.77 15.26
C ARG A 97 5.29 -18.41 14.26
N GLY A 98 5.79 -18.99 13.17
CA GLY A 98 4.96 -19.63 12.14
C GLY A 98 4.26 -18.64 11.20
N ILE A 99 4.61 -17.36 11.19
CA ILE A 99 4.02 -16.37 10.27
C ILE A 99 4.60 -16.61 8.88
N ARG A 100 3.71 -16.78 7.88
CA ARG A 100 4.07 -17.08 6.48
C ARG A 100 3.59 -15.99 5.51
N TYR A 101 3.01 -14.93 6.02
CA TYR A 101 2.60 -13.73 5.28
C TYR A 101 3.12 -12.51 6.03
N ILE A 102 3.85 -11.67 5.34
CA ILE A 102 4.29 -10.37 5.88
C ILE A 102 3.80 -9.25 5.00
N THR A 103 3.61 -8.07 5.59
CA THR A 103 3.32 -6.84 4.85
C THR A 103 4.24 -5.72 5.32
N GLN A 104 4.72 -4.90 4.38
CA GLN A 104 5.64 -3.78 4.61
C GLN A 104 5.50 -2.77 3.48
N GLY A 105 5.75 -1.50 3.76
CA GLY A 105 5.70 -0.43 2.77
C GLY A 105 6.65 0.73 3.08
N GLY A 106 7.00 0.94 4.34
CA GLY A 106 7.89 2.01 4.78
C GLY A 106 9.36 1.77 4.41
N GLY A 107 9.81 2.37 3.29
CA GLY A 107 11.19 2.35 2.85
C GLY A 107 11.55 1.21 1.89
N SER A 108 11.91 1.58 0.66
CA SER A 108 12.26 0.61 -0.40
C SER A 108 13.55 -0.16 -0.11
N GLY A 109 14.51 0.42 0.62
CA GLY A 109 15.72 -0.29 1.05
C GLY A 109 15.41 -1.45 2.00
N VAL A 110 14.42 -1.27 2.89
CA VAL A 110 13.88 -2.33 3.74
C VAL A 110 13.24 -3.42 2.89
N ALA A 111 12.37 -3.04 1.94
CA ALA A 111 11.69 -3.99 1.07
C ALA A 111 12.67 -4.86 0.27
N LEU A 112 13.73 -4.27 -0.29
CA LEU A 112 14.79 -5.00 -1.01
C LEU A 112 15.51 -6.00 -0.09
N ALA A 113 15.84 -5.61 1.14
CA ALA A 113 16.47 -6.52 2.10
C ALA A 113 15.56 -7.70 2.49
N LEU A 114 14.26 -7.44 2.67
CA LEU A 114 13.27 -8.48 2.93
C LEU A 114 13.13 -9.44 1.76
N VAL A 115 13.05 -8.94 0.51
CA VAL A 115 13.00 -9.78 -0.69
C VAL A 115 14.19 -10.73 -0.77
N ASP A 116 15.40 -10.21 -0.58
CA ASP A 116 16.61 -11.04 -0.59
C ASP A 116 16.61 -12.13 0.49
N ALA A 117 16.17 -11.76 1.70
CA ALA A 117 16.10 -12.70 2.82
C ALA A 117 15.06 -13.79 2.58
N LEU A 118 13.90 -13.43 2.02
CA LEU A 118 12.82 -14.37 1.71
C LEU A 118 13.19 -15.34 0.58
N ASN A 119 13.89 -14.87 -0.45
CA ASN A 119 14.42 -15.74 -1.50
C ASN A 119 15.37 -16.80 -0.91
N LYS A 120 16.33 -16.37 -0.07
CA LYS A 120 17.27 -17.28 0.60
C LYS A 120 16.56 -18.25 1.55
N LEU A 121 15.53 -17.78 2.27
CA LEU A 121 14.74 -18.62 3.15
C LEU A 121 14.01 -19.70 2.36
N ALA A 122 13.30 -19.33 1.30
CA ALA A 122 12.55 -20.28 0.47
C ALA A 122 13.43 -21.31 -0.23
N GLU A 123 14.68 -20.95 -0.56
CA GLU A 123 15.65 -21.91 -1.14
C GLU A 123 16.17 -22.92 -0.10
N ARG A 124 16.39 -22.47 1.14
CA ARG A 124 16.96 -23.32 2.20
C ARG A 124 15.92 -24.12 2.96
N GLU A 125 14.76 -23.53 3.18
CA GLU A 125 13.67 -24.05 4.00
C GLU A 125 12.32 -23.85 3.27
N PRO A 126 12.02 -24.59 2.19
CA PRO A 126 10.83 -24.38 1.36
C PRO A 126 9.52 -24.39 2.15
N ASP A 127 9.42 -25.21 3.20
CA ASP A 127 8.24 -25.29 4.08
C ASP A 127 8.03 -24.03 4.94
N ARG A 128 9.04 -23.18 5.02
CA ARG A 128 9.00 -21.89 5.70
C ARG A 128 8.90 -20.70 4.75
N ALA A 129 8.69 -20.96 3.47
CA ALA A 129 8.51 -19.91 2.48
C ALA A 129 7.42 -18.92 2.91
N THR A 130 7.68 -17.65 2.71
CA THR A 130 6.85 -16.55 3.22
C THR A 130 6.53 -15.57 2.11
N VAL A 131 5.26 -15.23 1.96
CA VAL A 131 4.77 -14.25 0.99
C VAL A 131 4.91 -12.84 1.58
N PHE A 132 5.48 -11.95 0.80
CA PHE A 132 5.62 -10.53 1.11
C PHE A 132 4.61 -9.71 0.30
N LEU A 133 3.71 -9.07 1.01
CA LEU A 133 2.66 -8.20 0.48
C LEU A 133 3.11 -6.74 0.64
N ASN A 134 3.70 -6.17 -0.40
CA ASN A 134 4.21 -4.80 -0.40
C ASN A 134 3.07 -3.81 -0.68
N TYR A 135 2.73 -2.97 0.31
CA TYR A 135 1.62 -2.02 0.19
C TYR A 135 2.05 -0.60 -0.19
N SER A 136 3.37 -0.27 -0.20
CA SER A 136 3.80 1.12 -0.46
C SER A 136 5.26 1.31 -0.91
N ALA A 137 6.16 0.30 -0.85
CA ALA A 137 7.55 0.46 -1.31
C ALA A 137 7.60 0.54 -2.84
N MET A 138 8.09 1.65 -3.38
CA MET A 138 7.94 2.06 -4.78
C MET A 138 9.16 1.80 -5.67
N ASP A 139 10.27 1.27 -5.15
CA ASP A 139 11.48 1.06 -5.97
C ASP A 139 11.20 0.11 -7.15
N PRO A 140 11.50 0.51 -8.40
CA PRO A 140 11.30 -0.33 -9.57
C PRO A 140 12.05 -1.65 -9.54
N LEU A 141 13.22 -1.70 -8.89
CA LEU A 141 14.03 -2.92 -8.76
C LEU A 141 13.23 -4.09 -8.19
N LEU A 142 12.25 -3.83 -7.33
CA LEU A 142 11.41 -4.85 -6.68
C LEU A 142 10.54 -5.67 -7.67
N THR A 143 10.30 -5.14 -8.85
CA THR A 143 9.53 -5.81 -9.92
C THR A 143 10.30 -5.82 -11.24
N ASN A 144 11.59 -5.52 -11.21
CA ASN A 144 12.55 -5.65 -12.32
C ASN A 144 13.66 -6.65 -11.89
N GLU A 145 14.91 -6.23 -11.84
CA GLU A 145 16.09 -7.10 -11.64
C GLU A 145 16.12 -7.82 -10.30
N ARG A 146 15.40 -7.30 -9.29
CA ARG A 146 15.31 -7.88 -7.93
C ARG A 146 13.92 -8.50 -7.67
N CYS A 147 13.17 -8.80 -8.71
CA CYS A 147 11.85 -9.43 -8.55
C CYS A 147 11.95 -10.82 -7.90
N SER A 148 10.87 -11.20 -7.22
CA SER A 148 10.81 -12.45 -6.48
C SER A 148 9.42 -13.06 -6.61
N PHE A 149 9.34 -14.38 -6.72
CA PHE A 149 8.09 -15.12 -6.66
C PHE A 149 7.33 -14.91 -5.34
N TRP A 150 8.04 -14.61 -4.27
CA TRP A 150 7.47 -14.42 -2.93
C TRP A 150 7.05 -12.98 -2.63
N HIS A 151 7.28 -12.02 -3.57
CA HIS A 151 6.96 -10.61 -3.39
C HIS A 151 5.83 -10.18 -4.33
N PHE A 152 4.79 -9.56 -3.78
CA PHE A 152 3.64 -9.00 -4.49
C PHE A 152 3.49 -7.52 -4.15
N ARG A 153 3.56 -6.64 -5.16
CA ARG A 153 3.42 -5.21 -4.95
C ARG A 153 2.03 -4.72 -5.30
N PHE A 154 1.33 -4.18 -4.30
CA PHE A 154 -0.03 -3.62 -4.42
C PHE A 154 -0.05 -2.10 -4.59
N TYR A 155 1.09 -1.50 -4.85
CA TYR A 155 1.28 -0.06 -4.96
C TYR A 155 2.08 0.30 -6.24
N PRO A 156 1.87 1.50 -6.84
CA PRO A 156 2.62 1.87 -8.04
C PRO A 156 4.12 2.03 -7.77
N SER A 157 4.93 1.75 -8.78
CA SER A 157 6.36 2.08 -8.75
C SER A 157 6.60 3.57 -8.99
N SER A 158 7.83 4.02 -8.72
CA SER A 158 8.24 5.38 -9.09
C SER A 158 8.19 5.64 -10.60
N GLU A 159 8.43 4.63 -11.43
CA GLU A 159 8.30 4.74 -12.89
C GLU A 159 6.84 4.97 -13.32
N MET A 160 5.90 4.22 -12.74
CA MET A 160 4.46 4.41 -12.99
C MET A 160 4.00 5.80 -12.58
N ASN A 161 4.46 6.28 -11.42
CA ASN A 161 4.15 7.62 -10.94
C ASN A 161 4.74 8.70 -11.87
N MET A 162 5.98 8.50 -12.37
CA MET A 162 6.60 9.46 -13.31
C MET A 162 5.99 9.40 -14.70
N GLU A 163 5.52 8.23 -15.16
CA GLU A 163 4.72 8.11 -16.39
C GLU A 163 3.45 8.96 -16.29
N ALA A 164 2.70 8.83 -15.18
CA ALA A 164 1.50 9.63 -14.93
C ALA A 164 1.82 11.13 -14.85
N LEU A 165 2.81 11.53 -14.06
CA LEU A 165 3.18 12.93 -13.89
C LEU A 165 3.66 13.56 -15.20
N SER A 166 4.55 12.89 -15.93
CA SER A 166 5.06 13.42 -17.19
C SER A 166 3.96 13.53 -18.26
N THR A 167 2.98 12.63 -18.26
CA THR A 167 1.77 12.72 -19.10
C THR A 167 0.96 13.96 -18.75
N TYR A 168 0.71 14.21 -17.46
CA TYR A 168 0.01 15.41 -17.02
C TYR A 168 0.75 16.68 -17.43
N LEU A 169 2.07 16.72 -17.27
CA LEU A 169 2.91 17.88 -17.60
C LEU A 169 2.96 18.19 -19.11
N GLN A 170 2.55 17.27 -20.00
CA GLN A 170 2.43 17.57 -21.44
C GLN A 170 1.47 18.74 -21.73
N SER A 171 0.43 18.88 -20.92
CA SER A 171 -0.54 19.97 -21.05
C SER A 171 -0.14 21.24 -20.27
N LYS A 172 0.86 21.18 -19.40
CA LYS A 172 1.28 22.28 -18.49
C LYS A 172 2.45 23.05 -19.09
N LYS A 173 2.16 23.89 -20.09
CA LYS A 173 3.18 24.64 -20.86
C LYS A 173 3.92 25.69 -20.03
N GLU A 174 3.35 26.08 -18.90
CA GLU A 174 3.94 26.99 -17.92
C GLU A 174 5.11 26.37 -17.16
N VAL A 175 5.17 25.05 -17.03
CA VAL A 175 6.29 24.34 -16.39
C VAL A 175 7.47 24.28 -17.37
N LYS A 176 8.60 24.93 -17.01
CA LYS A 176 9.81 25.03 -17.82
C LYS A 176 11.08 24.64 -17.10
N LYS A 177 11.15 24.87 -15.78
CA LYS A 177 12.36 24.66 -14.98
C LYS A 177 12.05 23.82 -13.77
N VAL A 178 12.47 22.56 -13.79
CA VAL A 178 12.20 21.60 -12.73
C VAL A 178 13.44 21.42 -11.85
N TYR A 179 13.24 21.47 -10.54
CA TYR A 179 14.21 21.06 -9.53
C TYR A 179 13.82 19.72 -8.92
N LEU A 180 14.75 18.77 -8.85
CA LEU A 180 14.56 17.49 -8.20
C LEU A 180 15.18 17.55 -6.81
N LEU A 181 14.40 17.24 -5.75
CA LEU A 181 14.87 17.18 -4.38
C LEU A 181 14.40 15.88 -3.74
N ASN A 182 15.27 14.91 -3.57
CA ASN A 182 14.91 13.58 -3.10
C ASN A 182 15.78 13.13 -1.93
N GLN A 183 15.26 12.23 -1.09
CA GLN A 183 16.01 11.56 -0.05
C GLN A 183 17.09 10.66 -0.66
N ASP A 184 18.29 10.65 -0.05
CA ASP A 184 19.45 9.90 -0.52
C ASP A 184 19.38 8.41 -0.15
N TYR A 185 18.53 7.68 -0.89
CA TYR A 185 18.48 6.22 -0.86
C TYR A 185 17.92 5.70 -2.21
N THR A 186 17.85 4.39 -2.35
CA THR A 186 17.51 3.75 -3.64
C THR A 186 16.25 4.34 -4.29
N HIS A 187 15.14 4.49 -3.57
CA HIS A 187 13.90 5.06 -4.13
C HIS A 187 14.08 6.51 -4.62
N GLY A 188 14.67 7.39 -3.80
CA GLY A 188 14.85 8.79 -4.20
C GLY A 188 15.72 8.93 -5.46
N ARG A 189 16.77 8.10 -5.58
CA ARG A 189 17.61 8.05 -6.77
C ARG A 189 16.85 7.53 -7.99
N GLN A 190 15.98 6.52 -7.83
CA GLN A 190 15.13 6.00 -8.91
C GLN A 190 14.09 7.03 -9.36
N VAL A 191 13.51 7.80 -8.44
CA VAL A 191 12.59 8.89 -8.81
C VAL A 191 13.29 9.96 -9.61
N SER A 192 14.49 10.40 -9.20
CA SER A 192 15.28 11.37 -9.97
C SER A 192 15.61 10.85 -11.37
N LYS A 193 16.07 9.58 -11.48
CA LYS A 193 16.32 8.93 -12.76
C LYS A 193 15.08 8.92 -13.64
N ALA A 194 13.95 8.42 -13.12
CA ALA A 194 12.70 8.33 -13.86
C ALA A 194 12.19 9.72 -14.28
N ALA A 195 12.25 10.73 -13.41
CA ALA A 195 11.84 12.09 -13.74
C ALA A 195 12.61 12.63 -14.92
N LYS A 196 13.94 12.51 -14.94
CA LYS A 196 14.79 12.94 -16.06
C LYS A 196 14.45 12.21 -17.36
N GLU A 197 14.31 10.89 -17.30
CA GLU A 197 14.03 10.04 -18.47
C GLU A 197 12.66 10.35 -19.08
N TYR A 198 11.62 10.40 -18.25
CA TYR A 198 10.25 10.60 -18.74
C TYR A 198 9.99 12.04 -19.18
N LEU A 199 10.60 13.03 -18.52
CA LEU A 199 10.53 14.42 -18.98
C LEU A 199 11.29 14.62 -20.29
N ALA A 200 12.49 14.08 -20.43
CA ALA A 200 13.24 14.15 -21.70
C ALA A 200 12.45 13.56 -22.87
N ARG A 201 11.68 12.48 -22.63
CA ARG A 201 10.85 11.84 -23.66
C ARG A 201 9.60 12.63 -24.01
N LYS A 202 8.90 13.22 -23.02
CA LYS A 202 7.58 13.83 -23.20
C LYS A 202 7.56 15.35 -23.21
N ARG A 203 8.54 15.96 -22.57
CA ARG A 203 8.68 17.42 -22.40
C ARG A 203 10.16 17.83 -22.49
N PRO A 204 10.81 17.58 -23.66
CA PRO A 204 12.23 17.91 -23.86
C PRO A 204 12.53 19.42 -23.72
N ASP A 205 11.49 20.27 -23.69
CA ASP A 205 11.59 21.70 -23.44
C ASP A 205 11.76 22.05 -21.96
N ILE A 206 11.57 21.10 -21.04
CA ILE A 206 11.78 21.31 -19.60
C ILE A 206 13.27 21.18 -19.28
N GLN A 207 13.82 22.16 -18.59
CA GLN A 207 15.17 22.16 -18.06
C GLN A 207 15.17 21.61 -16.64
N ILE A 208 16.03 20.62 -16.35
CA ILE A 208 16.33 20.21 -14.98
C ILE A 208 17.41 21.17 -14.44
N VAL A 209 17.01 22.10 -13.58
CA VAL A 209 17.88 23.17 -13.06
C VAL A 209 18.55 22.82 -11.72
N GLY A 210 18.24 21.65 -11.17
CA GLY A 210 18.89 21.09 -9.98
C GLY A 210 18.43 19.68 -9.70
N ASP A 211 19.30 18.90 -9.04
CA ASP A 211 19.05 17.51 -8.65
C ASP A 211 19.86 17.21 -7.39
N ASP A 212 19.23 17.40 -6.23
CA ASP A 212 19.86 17.21 -4.93
C ASP A 212 19.28 16.01 -4.19
N PHE A 213 20.17 15.36 -3.45
CA PHE A 213 19.81 14.28 -2.54
C PHE A 213 20.09 14.71 -1.10
N ILE A 214 19.10 14.49 -0.21
CA ILE A 214 19.21 14.81 1.21
C ILE A 214 19.41 13.54 2.04
N PRO A 215 20.30 13.55 3.07
CA PRO A 215 20.40 12.43 3.98
C PRO A 215 19.08 12.16 4.69
N ILE A 216 18.54 10.94 4.51
CA ILE A 216 17.22 10.55 5.02
C ILE A 216 17.12 10.73 6.54
N ALA A 217 16.10 11.45 7.02
CA ALA A 217 15.81 11.74 8.42
C ALA A 217 16.92 12.49 9.20
N GLN A 218 17.89 13.08 8.53
CA GLN A 218 19.01 13.78 9.18
C GLN A 218 18.95 15.30 9.03
N VAL A 219 18.23 15.81 8.02
CA VAL A 219 18.09 17.24 7.77
C VAL A 219 17.10 17.84 8.77
N ARG A 220 17.58 18.77 9.60
CA ARG A 220 16.76 19.50 10.58
C ARG A 220 16.30 20.87 10.07
N ASP A 221 17.06 21.46 9.16
CA ASP A 221 16.80 22.76 8.54
C ASP A 221 16.86 22.63 7.03
N PHE A 222 15.73 22.90 6.37
CA PHE A 222 15.60 22.89 4.91
C PHE A 222 15.81 24.26 4.27
N ALA A 223 16.02 25.33 5.04
CA ALA A 223 16.20 26.68 4.50
C ALA A 223 17.34 26.78 3.45
N PRO A 224 18.51 26.12 3.61
CA PRO A 224 19.56 26.13 2.58
C PRO A 224 19.12 25.50 1.26
N TYR A 225 18.36 24.39 1.31
CA TYR A 225 17.81 23.75 0.10
C TYR A 225 16.77 24.62 -0.58
N VAL A 226 15.86 25.23 0.21
CA VAL A 226 14.85 26.15 -0.31
C VAL A 226 15.49 27.37 -0.96
N ALA A 227 16.52 27.96 -0.36
CA ALA A 227 17.26 29.08 -0.93
C ALA A 227 17.96 28.70 -2.24
N LYS A 228 18.53 27.48 -2.32
CA LYS A 228 19.16 26.95 -3.55
C LYS A 228 18.11 26.75 -4.65
N ILE A 229 16.94 26.21 -4.33
CA ILE A 229 15.82 26.07 -5.27
C ILE A 229 15.39 27.43 -5.80
N ALA A 230 15.20 28.43 -4.92
CA ALA A 230 14.83 29.77 -5.32
C ALA A 230 15.88 30.41 -6.25
N ALA A 231 17.17 30.27 -5.91
CA ALA A 231 18.29 30.80 -6.72
C ALA A 231 18.43 30.11 -8.09
N SER A 232 17.97 28.87 -8.25
CA SER A 232 18.00 28.14 -9.51
C SER A 232 17.00 28.66 -10.55
N GLY A 233 16.03 29.46 -10.11
CA GLY A 233 14.92 29.92 -10.93
C GLY A 233 13.93 28.82 -11.32
N ALA A 234 13.87 27.72 -10.56
CA ALA A 234 12.89 26.68 -10.76
C ALA A 234 11.45 27.22 -10.61
N ASP A 235 10.54 26.79 -11.47
CA ASP A 235 9.11 27.01 -11.38
C ASP A 235 8.35 25.82 -10.78
N THR A 236 9.03 24.69 -10.69
CA THR A 236 8.44 23.42 -10.22
C THR A 236 9.48 22.58 -9.47
N VAL A 237 9.07 21.98 -8.35
CA VAL A 237 9.83 20.93 -7.67
C VAL A 237 9.13 19.59 -7.87
N ILE A 238 9.89 18.54 -8.18
CA ILE A 238 9.44 17.14 -8.10
C ILE A 238 10.20 16.48 -6.96
N THR A 239 9.45 15.88 -6.03
CA THR A 239 10.04 15.22 -4.85
C THR A 239 9.30 13.95 -4.46
N SER A 240 10.06 12.95 -4.05
CA SER A 240 9.56 11.71 -3.43
C SER A 240 9.84 11.66 -1.93
N ASN A 241 10.30 12.75 -1.33
CA ASN A 241 10.49 12.82 0.11
C ASN A 241 9.21 12.43 0.85
N TRP A 242 9.35 11.85 2.02
CA TRP A 242 8.23 11.42 2.87
C TRP A 242 8.58 11.59 4.36
N GLY A 243 7.55 11.44 5.21
CA GLY A 243 7.71 11.60 6.65
C GLY A 243 8.20 12.99 7.06
N SER A 244 9.05 13.06 8.07
CA SER A 244 9.56 14.34 8.61
C SER A 244 10.28 15.19 7.56
N ASP A 245 10.99 14.57 6.61
CA ASP A 245 11.76 15.33 5.61
C ASP A 245 10.84 16.13 4.68
N LEU A 246 9.73 15.54 4.22
CA LEU A 246 8.75 16.26 3.40
C LEU A 246 8.03 17.33 4.20
N THR A 247 7.64 17.03 5.42
CA THR A 247 6.95 17.94 6.33
C THR A 247 7.80 19.19 6.61
N LEU A 248 9.09 19.00 6.94
CA LEU A 248 10.04 20.10 7.19
C LEU A 248 10.36 20.88 5.91
N PHE A 249 10.47 20.21 4.77
CA PHE A 249 10.68 20.87 3.48
C PHE A 249 9.51 21.81 3.13
N PHE A 250 8.26 21.36 3.27
CA PHE A 250 7.10 22.22 3.03
C PHE A 250 6.99 23.36 4.02
N LYS A 251 7.27 23.11 5.31
CA LYS A 251 7.33 24.17 6.31
C LYS A 251 8.35 25.25 5.90
N SER A 252 9.58 24.84 5.57
CA SER A 252 10.63 25.78 5.14
C SER A 252 10.27 26.53 3.85
N SER A 253 9.67 25.84 2.86
CA SER A 253 9.22 26.47 1.60
C SER A 253 8.15 27.53 1.84
N ARG A 254 7.20 27.25 2.71
CA ARG A 254 6.15 28.19 3.12
C ARG A 254 6.74 29.38 3.87
N ASP A 255 7.59 29.13 4.86
CA ASP A 255 8.19 30.17 5.71
C ASP A 255 9.13 31.09 4.91
N PHE A 256 9.78 30.56 3.87
CA PHE A 256 10.55 31.32 2.89
C PHE A 256 9.68 32.11 1.90
N GLY A 257 8.41 31.74 1.74
CA GLY A 257 7.51 32.32 0.75
C GLY A 257 7.77 31.86 -0.68
N LEU A 258 8.36 30.67 -0.87
CA LEU A 258 8.66 30.13 -2.19
C LEU A 258 7.34 29.77 -2.92
N ASN A 259 7.06 30.50 -4.00
CA ASN A 259 5.80 30.42 -4.74
C ASN A 259 5.99 29.70 -6.10
N ILE A 260 6.12 28.39 -6.09
CA ILE A 260 6.30 27.52 -7.26
C ILE A 260 5.41 26.28 -7.16
N ASN A 261 5.37 25.44 -8.18
CA ASN A 261 4.63 24.20 -8.14
C ASN A 261 5.44 23.10 -7.43
N TYR A 262 4.73 22.18 -6.77
CA TYR A 262 5.30 21.01 -6.11
C TYR A 262 4.54 19.77 -6.54
N PHE A 263 5.19 18.85 -7.21
CA PHE A 263 4.62 17.52 -7.50
C PHE A 263 5.32 16.47 -6.65
N THR A 264 4.53 15.69 -5.94
CA THR A 264 5.02 14.77 -4.92
C THR A 264 4.44 13.38 -5.11
N LEU A 265 5.08 12.41 -4.47
CA LEU A 265 4.56 11.04 -4.36
C LEU A 265 4.03 10.76 -2.94
N ASN A 266 4.11 11.72 -2.01
CA ASN A 266 3.84 11.47 -0.60
C ASN A 266 3.17 12.63 0.17
N ALA A 267 2.70 13.69 -0.51
CA ALA A 267 2.07 14.83 0.17
C ALA A 267 0.75 14.47 0.89
N ASN A 268 0.19 13.30 0.59
CA ASN A 268 -1.00 12.77 1.26
C ASN A 268 -0.68 11.99 2.55
N ASN A 269 0.60 11.78 2.88
CA ASN A 269 1.00 11.08 4.09
C ASN A 269 0.67 11.90 5.36
N PRO A 270 0.37 11.21 6.48
CA PRO A 270 0.02 11.86 7.74
C PRO A 270 1.05 12.89 8.20
N GLY A 271 0.57 14.03 8.68
CA GLY A 271 1.37 15.17 9.13
C GLY A 271 1.81 16.12 8.02
N THR A 272 1.72 15.72 6.75
CA THR A 272 2.09 16.57 5.61
C THR A 272 0.98 17.56 5.23
N PRO A 273 -0.31 17.15 5.11
CA PRO A 273 -1.41 18.07 4.82
C PRO A 273 -1.47 19.25 5.79
N GLY A 274 -1.21 19.02 7.08
CA GLY A 274 -1.17 20.06 8.11
C GLY A 274 -0.15 21.18 7.87
N GLN A 275 0.88 20.95 7.04
CA GLN A 275 1.87 21.97 6.68
C GLN A 275 1.47 22.79 5.46
N LEU A 276 0.53 22.33 4.65
CA LEU A 276 0.18 22.96 3.38
C LEU A 276 -0.72 24.19 3.56
N GLY A 277 -1.84 24.04 4.28
CA GLY A 277 -2.79 25.12 4.51
C GLY A 277 -3.14 25.93 3.25
N PRO A 278 -3.42 27.24 3.38
CA PRO A 278 -3.68 28.11 2.23
C PRO A 278 -2.48 28.29 1.29
N TRP A 279 -1.26 28.15 1.80
CA TRP A 279 -0.04 28.32 1.00
C TRP A 279 0.06 27.29 -0.13
N GLY A 280 -0.36 26.04 0.12
CA GLY A 280 -0.28 24.97 -0.87
C GLY A 280 -1.38 25.00 -1.94
N GLU A 281 -2.41 25.86 -1.80
CA GLU A 281 -3.56 25.88 -2.71
C GLU A 281 -3.17 26.07 -4.17
N GLY A 282 -3.61 25.15 -5.04
CA GLY A 282 -3.34 25.15 -6.46
C GLY A 282 -1.91 24.76 -6.86
N LYS A 283 -0.97 24.68 -5.91
CA LYS A 283 0.47 24.49 -6.18
C LYS A 283 0.99 23.09 -5.82
N VAL A 284 0.41 22.44 -4.82
CA VAL A 284 0.89 21.13 -4.37
C VAL A 284 0.04 20.03 -4.98
N GLY A 285 0.68 19.19 -5.77
CA GLY A 285 0.11 17.99 -6.38
C GLY A 285 0.68 16.72 -5.78
N VAL A 286 -0.15 15.67 -5.69
CA VAL A 286 0.25 14.33 -5.29
C VAL A 286 -0.21 13.30 -6.31
N ILE A 287 0.71 12.44 -6.77
CA ILE A 287 0.35 11.23 -7.51
C ILE A 287 0.17 10.11 -6.49
N TRP A 288 -0.98 9.45 -6.52
CA TRP A 288 -1.35 8.43 -5.55
C TRP A 288 -2.23 7.33 -6.16
N ASN A 289 -2.34 6.20 -5.49
CA ASN A 289 -3.24 5.12 -5.91
C ASN A 289 -4.73 5.44 -5.65
N TRP A 290 -5.03 6.46 -4.88
CA TRP A 290 -6.36 7.02 -4.66
C TRP A 290 -6.28 8.33 -3.85
N VAL A 291 -7.16 9.29 -4.10
CA VAL A 291 -7.32 10.51 -3.29
C VAL A 291 -8.74 10.61 -2.74
N HIS A 292 -8.88 11.12 -1.52
CA HIS A 292 -10.14 11.09 -0.76
C HIS A 292 -11.32 11.88 -1.37
N ASN A 293 -11.06 12.71 -2.36
CA ASN A 293 -12.09 13.38 -3.16
C ASN A 293 -12.27 12.74 -4.55
N ALA A 294 -11.74 11.54 -4.79
CA ALA A 294 -11.97 10.83 -6.04
C ALA A 294 -13.44 10.34 -6.12
N PRO A 295 -14.02 10.31 -7.33
CA PRO A 295 -15.41 9.89 -7.53
C PRO A 295 -15.56 8.36 -7.45
N THR A 296 -15.25 7.79 -6.29
CA THR A 296 -15.30 6.35 -5.99
C THR A 296 -16.22 6.11 -4.81
N PRO A 297 -17.55 5.93 -5.00
CA PRO A 297 -18.53 5.91 -3.91
C PRO A 297 -18.26 4.89 -2.82
N GLU A 298 -17.72 3.71 -3.18
CA GLU A 298 -17.41 2.65 -2.22
C GLU A 298 -16.26 3.07 -1.29
N LEU A 299 -15.18 3.64 -1.86
CA LEU A 299 -14.07 4.18 -1.07
C LEU A 299 -14.46 5.43 -0.28
N GLU A 300 -15.31 6.29 -0.85
CA GLU A 300 -15.86 7.43 -0.14
C GLU A 300 -16.56 6.99 1.15
N LYS A 301 -17.38 5.92 1.07
CA LYS A 301 -18.04 5.36 2.25
C LYS A 301 -17.02 4.89 3.29
N ILE A 302 -15.98 4.15 2.88
CA ILE A 302 -14.92 3.67 3.78
C ILE A 302 -14.22 4.86 4.44
N TYR A 303 -13.87 5.89 3.66
CA TYR A 303 -13.25 7.11 4.16
C TYR A 303 -14.11 7.82 5.22
N VAL A 304 -15.40 8.03 4.93
CA VAL A 304 -16.35 8.70 5.85
C VAL A 304 -16.52 7.90 7.13
N ASP A 305 -16.71 6.59 7.02
CA ASP A 305 -16.90 5.71 8.19
C ASP A 305 -15.62 5.70 9.06
N TYR A 306 -14.45 5.65 8.44
CA TYR A 306 -13.17 5.69 9.15
C TYR A 306 -12.95 7.04 9.85
N LYS A 307 -13.18 8.15 9.15
CA LYS A 307 -13.07 9.50 9.72
C LYS A 307 -14.01 9.69 10.89
N LYS A 308 -15.27 9.23 10.77
CA LYS A 308 -16.26 9.29 11.85
C LYS A 308 -15.83 8.47 13.08
N LYS A 309 -15.26 7.29 12.87
CA LYS A 309 -14.85 6.37 13.93
C LYS A 309 -13.59 6.83 14.66
N TYR A 310 -12.62 7.35 13.93
CA TYR A 310 -11.28 7.58 14.44
C TYR A 310 -10.85 9.06 14.48
N ASN A 311 -11.65 9.97 13.91
CA ASN A 311 -11.27 11.36 13.64
C ASN A 311 -9.92 11.47 12.90
N ASP A 312 -9.72 10.59 11.92
CA ASP A 312 -8.46 10.37 11.20
C ASP A 312 -8.74 10.02 9.74
N GLU A 313 -7.74 10.10 8.88
CA GLU A 313 -7.87 9.90 7.43
C GLU A 313 -7.60 8.43 7.03
N PHE A 314 -8.48 7.88 6.18
CA PHE A 314 -8.17 6.63 5.48
C PHE A 314 -7.48 6.95 4.16
N ILE A 315 -6.19 6.67 4.06
CA ILE A 315 -5.36 7.03 2.89
C ILE A 315 -4.68 5.82 2.24
N PHE A 316 -4.43 4.74 2.99
CA PHE A 316 -3.74 3.55 2.47
C PHE A 316 -4.73 2.55 1.82
N ALA A 317 -5.38 2.99 0.71
CA ALA A 317 -6.33 2.15 -0.04
C ALA A 317 -5.70 0.83 -0.57
N ALA A 318 -4.36 0.78 -0.69
CA ALA A 318 -3.64 -0.44 -1.03
C ALA A 318 -3.93 -1.61 -0.08
N HIS A 319 -4.18 -1.34 1.21
CA HIS A 319 -4.54 -2.39 2.17
C HIS A 319 -5.83 -3.13 1.82
N LEU A 320 -6.80 -2.45 1.20
CA LEU A 320 -8.03 -3.08 0.72
C LEU A 320 -7.72 -4.13 -0.35
N ASN A 321 -6.92 -3.75 -1.36
CA ASN A 321 -6.53 -4.68 -2.42
C ASN A 321 -5.69 -5.83 -1.87
N THR A 322 -4.69 -5.51 -1.04
CA THR A 322 -3.80 -6.51 -0.42
C THR A 322 -4.60 -7.58 0.32
N MET A 323 -5.49 -7.18 1.23
CA MET A 323 -6.19 -8.13 2.10
C MET A 323 -7.33 -8.86 1.40
N ASN A 324 -8.07 -8.16 0.52
CA ASN A 324 -9.14 -8.81 -0.24
C ASN A 324 -8.58 -9.82 -1.25
N MET A 325 -7.56 -9.44 -2.02
CA MET A 325 -6.95 -10.34 -2.99
C MET A 325 -6.25 -11.53 -2.31
N LEU A 326 -5.64 -11.33 -1.14
CA LEU A 326 -5.09 -12.42 -0.33
C LEU A 326 -6.18 -13.44 0.05
N ARG A 327 -7.34 -12.97 0.53
CA ARG A 327 -8.47 -13.86 0.85
C ARG A 327 -8.98 -14.60 -0.38
N GLU A 328 -9.16 -13.89 -1.51
CA GLU A 328 -9.59 -14.53 -2.75
C GLU A 328 -8.57 -15.55 -3.26
N ALA A 329 -7.27 -15.29 -3.10
CA ALA A 329 -6.23 -16.25 -3.44
C ALA A 329 -6.29 -17.50 -2.57
N MET A 330 -6.53 -17.36 -1.27
CA MET A 330 -6.73 -18.49 -0.36
C MET A 330 -7.98 -19.31 -0.72
N ARG A 331 -9.08 -18.63 -1.06
CA ARG A 331 -10.30 -19.28 -1.56
C ARG A 331 -10.03 -20.08 -2.85
N LYS A 332 -9.35 -19.47 -3.83
CA LYS A 332 -8.99 -20.10 -5.10
C LYS A 332 -8.04 -21.28 -4.91
N ALA A 333 -7.06 -21.14 -4.02
CA ALA A 333 -6.11 -22.18 -3.67
C ALA A 333 -6.73 -23.29 -2.79
N GLN A 334 -7.88 -23.05 -2.16
CA GLN A 334 -8.49 -23.87 -1.10
C GLN A 334 -7.47 -24.22 0.01
N SER A 335 -6.61 -23.26 0.34
CA SER A 335 -5.46 -23.46 1.23
C SER A 335 -4.94 -22.14 1.75
N THR A 336 -4.32 -22.16 2.92
CA THR A 336 -3.54 -21.06 3.49
C THR A 336 -2.03 -21.26 3.32
N ASP A 337 -1.61 -22.33 2.63
CA ASP A 337 -0.21 -22.59 2.29
C ASP A 337 0.37 -21.47 1.42
N ALA A 338 1.51 -20.91 1.83
CA ALA A 338 2.11 -19.73 1.21
C ALA A 338 2.43 -19.92 -0.29
N LYS A 339 2.92 -21.10 -0.70
CA LYS A 339 3.26 -21.40 -2.09
C LYS A 339 2.00 -21.51 -2.95
N LYS A 340 0.97 -22.23 -2.50
CA LYS A 340 -0.29 -22.37 -3.23
C LYS A 340 -1.00 -21.03 -3.40
N VAL A 341 -0.98 -20.20 -2.35
CA VAL A 341 -1.58 -18.87 -2.37
C VAL A 341 -0.81 -17.92 -3.27
N ALA A 342 0.52 -17.97 -3.29
CA ALA A 342 1.35 -17.18 -4.21
C ALA A 342 1.02 -17.52 -5.68
N PHE A 343 0.92 -18.79 -6.05
CA PHE A 343 0.46 -19.18 -7.39
C PHE A 343 -0.98 -18.72 -7.69
N ALA A 344 -1.86 -18.72 -6.70
CA ALA A 344 -3.25 -18.27 -6.89
C ALA A 344 -3.35 -16.74 -7.08
N LEU A 345 -2.40 -15.96 -6.53
CA LEU A 345 -2.30 -14.51 -6.72
C LEU A 345 -1.78 -14.15 -8.12
N GLU A 346 -0.90 -14.98 -8.73
CA GLU A 346 -0.39 -14.71 -10.08
C GLU A 346 -1.51 -14.58 -11.09
N GLY A 347 -1.49 -13.50 -11.87
CA GLY A 347 -2.48 -13.23 -12.92
C GLY A 347 -3.89 -12.95 -12.42
N MET A 348 -4.10 -12.83 -11.10
CA MET A 348 -5.43 -12.58 -10.53
C MET A 348 -5.96 -11.22 -10.95
N THR A 349 -7.16 -11.21 -11.53
CA THR A 349 -7.97 -10.00 -11.72
C THR A 349 -8.95 -9.87 -10.55
N TYR A 350 -9.11 -8.66 -10.03
CA TYR A 350 -9.98 -8.37 -8.90
C TYR A 350 -10.77 -7.08 -9.12
N LYS A 351 -12.07 -7.12 -8.83
CA LYS A 351 -12.92 -5.92 -8.86
C LYS A 351 -12.75 -5.18 -7.54
N SER A 352 -11.87 -4.21 -7.56
CA SER A 352 -11.55 -3.36 -6.40
C SER A 352 -12.48 -2.15 -6.32
N PRO A 353 -12.63 -1.53 -5.14
CA PRO A 353 -13.30 -0.23 -5.00
C PRO A 353 -12.71 0.90 -5.86
N ILE A 354 -11.46 0.80 -6.29
CA ILE A 354 -10.82 1.77 -7.21
C ILE A 354 -10.95 1.41 -8.69
N GLY A 355 -11.67 0.34 -9.04
CA GLY A 355 -11.81 -0.20 -10.39
C GLY A 355 -11.25 -1.61 -10.51
N GLU A 356 -11.25 -2.15 -11.73
CA GLU A 356 -10.62 -3.46 -11.97
C GLU A 356 -9.10 -3.35 -11.86
N VAL A 357 -8.51 -4.28 -11.10
CA VAL A 357 -7.07 -4.38 -10.89
C VAL A 357 -6.59 -5.78 -11.26
N LYS A 358 -5.33 -5.89 -11.70
CA LYS A 358 -4.74 -7.16 -12.09
C LYS A 358 -3.33 -7.32 -11.53
N MET A 359 -3.07 -8.44 -10.87
CA MET A 359 -1.74 -8.83 -10.46
C MET A 359 -1.01 -9.47 -11.65
N ARG A 360 0.04 -8.83 -12.16
CA ARG A 360 0.81 -9.40 -13.28
C ARG A 360 1.47 -10.72 -12.86
N SER A 361 1.45 -11.69 -13.74
CA SER A 361 2.16 -12.97 -13.51
C SER A 361 3.66 -12.88 -13.79
N THR A 362 4.10 -11.85 -14.51
CA THR A 362 5.50 -11.68 -14.93
C THR A 362 6.42 -11.22 -13.81
N ASP A 363 5.91 -10.34 -12.92
CA ASP A 363 6.72 -9.65 -11.92
C ASP A 363 5.98 -9.34 -10.62
N HIS A 364 4.72 -9.79 -10.48
CA HIS A 364 3.86 -9.57 -9.33
C HIS A 364 3.62 -8.09 -8.97
N GLN A 365 3.56 -7.25 -10.02
CA GLN A 365 3.08 -5.87 -9.90
C GLN A 365 1.57 -5.80 -10.09
N LEU A 366 0.87 -5.13 -9.18
CA LEU A 366 -0.54 -4.80 -9.38
C LEU A 366 -0.67 -3.70 -10.44
N GLU A 367 -1.42 -3.96 -11.49
CA GLU A 367 -1.91 -2.96 -12.43
C GLU A 367 -3.18 -2.35 -11.83
N ALA A 368 -3.17 -1.04 -11.61
CA ALA A 368 -4.26 -0.31 -10.97
C ALA A 368 -4.30 1.14 -11.48
N PRO A 369 -5.46 1.81 -11.39
CA PRO A 369 -5.58 3.23 -11.70
C PRO A 369 -4.67 4.10 -10.82
N LEU A 370 -4.24 5.26 -11.35
CA LEU A 370 -3.52 6.30 -10.62
C LEU A 370 -4.30 7.61 -10.66
N TYR A 371 -4.14 8.39 -9.62
CA TYR A 371 -4.81 9.67 -9.43
C TYR A 371 -3.77 10.78 -9.22
N LEU A 372 -4.02 11.95 -9.81
CA LEU A 372 -3.38 13.20 -9.41
C LEU A 372 -4.37 14.01 -8.59
N GLY A 373 -4.00 14.31 -7.35
CA GLY A 373 -4.70 15.27 -6.51
C GLY A 373 -3.98 16.60 -6.47
N ILE A 374 -4.71 17.71 -6.60
CA ILE A 374 -4.18 19.05 -6.37
C ILE A 374 -4.81 19.62 -5.10
N TRP A 375 -3.98 20.18 -4.23
CA TRP A 375 -4.40 20.76 -2.97
C TRP A 375 -5.31 21.97 -3.21
N ALA A 376 -6.50 21.97 -2.61
CA ALA A 376 -7.50 23.00 -2.82
C ALA A 376 -8.43 23.15 -1.61
N LYS A 377 -9.08 24.32 -1.50
CA LYS A 377 -9.97 24.67 -0.37
C LYS A 377 -11.21 23.77 -0.34
N LYS A 378 -11.58 23.29 0.85
CA LYS A 378 -12.83 22.57 1.07
C LYS A 378 -14.04 23.41 0.66
N GLY A 379 -15.00 22.78 0.00
CA GLY A 379 -16.17 23.45 -0.57
C GLY A 379 -15.95 24.06 -1.95
N SER A 380 -14.71 24.12 -2.47
CA SER A 380 -14.46 24.40 -3.89
C SER A 380 -14.85 23.19 -4.75
N LYS A 381 -15.01 23.42 -6.08
CA LYS A 381 -15.40 22.35 -7.01
C LYS A 381 -14.49 21.14 -6.87
N GLY A 382 -15.08 19.97 -6.54
CA GLY A 382 -14.38 18.71 -6.41
C GLY A 382 -13.65 18.49 -5.07
N VAL A 383 -13.84 19.36 -4.06
CA VAL A 383 -13.29 19.18 -2.71
C VAL A 383 -14.41 19.11 -1.67
N LYS A 384 -14.88 17.92 -1.42
CA LYS A 384 -15.94 17.61 -0.44
C LYS A 384 -15.36 17.42 0.97
N TYR A 385 -14.20 16.81 1.05
CA TYR A 385 -13.51 16.47 2.28
C TYR A 385 -12.17 17.17 2.37
N ASP A 386 -11.86 17.69 3.55
CA ASP A 386 -10.54 18.19 3.89
C ASP A 386 -9.64 17.10 4.48
N ALA A 387 -8.34 17.29 4.40
CA ALA A 387 -7.35 16.44 5.05
C ALA A 387 -6.89 17.08 6.36
N GLU A 388 -6.73 16.26 7.40
CA GLU A 388 -6.23 16.65 8.74
C GLU A 388 -6.97 17.86 9.36
N ASN A 389 -8.26 18.02 9.05
CA ASN A 389 -9.10 19.13 9.52
C ASN A 389 -8.54 20.53 9.17
N THR A 390 -7.78 20.65 8.10
CA THR A 390 -7.13 21.91 7.66
C THR A 390 -8.07 22.88 6.94
N GLY A 391 -9.27 22.44 6.55
CA GLY A 391 -10.13 23.16 5.63
C GLY A 391 -9.70 23.06 4.16
N TYR A 392 -8.72 22.21 3.84
CA TYR A 392 -8.21 21.94 2.50
C TYR A 392 -8.08 20.44 2.26
N GLY A 393 -8.13 20.01 1.00
CA GLY A 393 -7.96 18.62 0.61
C GLY A 393 -7.46 18.49 -0.82
N PHE A 394 -7.11 17.27 -1.21
CA PHE A 394 -6.71 17.00 -2.60
C PHE A 394 -7.93 16.83 -3.48
N ARG A 395 -8.14 17.77 -4.40
CA ARG A 395 -9.10 17.65 -5.50
C ARG A 395 -8.56 16.70 -6.55
N THR A 396 -9.37 15.76 -7.03
CA THR A 396 -8.98 14.94 -8.18
C THR A 396 -8.84 15.82 -9.42
N GLU A 397 -7.62 15.90 -9.95
CA GLU A 397 -7.28 16.69 -11.14
C GLU A 397 -7.18 15.83 -12.39
N ALA A 398 -6.60 14.60 -12.25
CA ALA A 398 -6.51 13.62 -13.31
C ALA A 398 -6.65 12.21 -12.74
N VAL A 399 -7.15 11.31 -13.57
CA VAL A 399 -7.24 9.87 -13.31
C VAL A 399 -6.72 9.16 -14.55
N TRP A 400 -5.88 8.17 -14.36
CA TRP A 400 -5.40 7.29 -15.40
C TRP A 400 -5.84 5.87 -15.10
N ASP A 401 -6.33 5.18 -16.12
CA ASP A 401 -6.67 3.77 -16.03
C ASP A 401 -5.44 2.90 -15.75
N SER A 402 -5.66 1.64 -15.45
CA SER A 402 -4.61 0.68 -15.07
C SER A 402 -3.50 0.50 -16.11
N TYR A 403 -3.71 0.91 -17.39
CA TYR A 403 -2.66 0.88 -18.42
C TYR A 403 -1.43 1.70 -18.02
N ILE A 404 -1.59 2.76 -17.21
CA ILE A 404 -0.48 3.60 -16.73
C ILE A 404 0.50 2.79 -15.86
N SER A 405 0.00 1.73 -15.22
CA SER A 405 0.78 0.81 -14.41
C SER A 405 1.38 -0.34 -15.23
N ALA A 406 1.08 -0.43 -16.53
CA ALA A 406 1.61 -1.46 -17.43
C ALA A 406 3.01 -1.11 -17.98
N GLN A 407 3.91 -0.63 -17.11
CA GLN A 407 5.29 -0.36 -17.49
C GLN A 407 6.05 -1.65 -17.82
N PRO A 408 7.03 -1.62 -18.76
CA PRO A 408 7.87 -2.78 -19.04
C PRO A 408 8.59 -3.30 -17.80
N THR A 409 8.92 -4.59 -17.81
CA THR A 409 9.69 -5.21 -16.72
C THR A 409 10.85 -6.02 -17.29
N SER A 410 11.99 -5.99 -16.59
CA SER A 410 13.16 -6.85 -16.84
C SER A 410 13.18 -8.09 -15.95
N CYS A 411 12.08 -8.35 -15.20
CA CYS A 411 11.99 -9.43 -14.26
C CYS A 411 12.19 -10.81 -14.90
N GLN A 412 13.10 -11.59 -14.32
CA GLN A 412 13.34 -13.00 -14.63
C GLN A 412 13.11 -13.83 -13.38
N MET A 413 11.84 -13.94 -13.00
CA MET A 413 11.44 -14.55 -11.74
C MET A 413 11.68 -16.06 -11.73
N LYS A 414 12.42 -16.54 -10.72
CA LYS A 414 12.57 -17.97 -10.45
C LYS A 414 11.37 -18.46 -9.63
N ARG A 415 10.58 -19.37 -10.20
CA ARG A 415 9.41 -19.98 -9.53
C ARG A 415 9.82 -21.24 -8.80
N PRO A 416 9.24 -21.52 -7.62
CA PRO A 416 9.45 -22.80 -6.94
C PRO A 416 8.78 -23.93 -7.73
N SER A 417 9.43 -25.09 -7.77
CA SER A 417 8.92 -26.33 -8.38
C SER A 417 7.71 -26.89 -7.64
#